data_fc8f5c6cdb38a07212c16dc1ae8996db
#
_entry.id   fc8f5c6cdb38a07212c16dc1ae8996db
#
_cell.length_a   1.000
_cell.length_b   1.000
_cell.length_c   1.000
_cell.angle_alpha   90.00
_cell.angle_beta   90.00
_cell.angle_gamma   90.00
#
_symmetry.space_group_name_H-M   'P 1'
#
loop_
_entity.id
_entity.type
_entity.pdbx_description
1 polymer ?
#
loop_
_entity_poly.entity_id
_entity_poly.type
_entity_poly.pdbx_seq_one_letter_code
_entity_poly.pdbx_strand_id
1 'polypeptide(L)'
;MAETLNYPNIAPLSDEAMALAISENAKSNNELLITANGFTALAAVRGPDGGWTEFGRGDFGLKSVEAAKQAVEAGKLRWWEVLTSPSECSLSMEASIVATSTFIDGWLQEADKLTGSSGRGDAPKKDDQQRLGNQCGWRCQFAGCGKDLQRESLSGTAGNFSYFAHIIASSPKGPRGDKLLSGERADDISNIMLMCDECHRRIDRVDPDRFTVDILRQMRQDSINEVKRLLDTLRYEEALPIVVMGNITAQSPRFIQRDGEEAMWTRRLRMAASGPEKYFYNGGQLHNPHAAHYWGALFESLKDDIPLLRKRLNGTLRADGNAMSLAVFPLHCTSMLVLAGRLIGEGSRIVVFQFDRDRPSNLPGGKWAFNDGVSPPSESKFCVAELSPHEGREEACLFVSLTYKIEPTRIPDSLYQSNKFAVGALEVTATDPASLSPSIIGHPLDLDLLSRVLQEAVQRLQDDWKVKKVHLFIGAPASACFKLGQKLQARNHAAVVCYESLPGSGTPFKPTIVISNDKVEEVQTGSGISLL
;
A
#
# COMPACT_ATOMS: atom_id res chain seq x y z
N MET A 1 -1.72 -33.66 -21.77
CA MET A 1 -1.19 -32.41 -21.19
C MET A 1 -1.93 -32.25 -19.87
N ALA A 2 -1.24 -32.43 -18.74
CA ALA A 2 -1.86 -32.25 -17.43
C ALA A 2 -2.00 -30.74 -17.21
N GLU A 3 -3.22 -30.26 -17.05
CA GLU A 3 -3.49 -28.90 -16.60
C GLU A 3 -2.92 -28.73 -15.20
N THR A 4 -1.92 -27.89 -15.08
CA THR A 4 -1.37 -27.45 -13.80
C THR A 4 -2.41 -26.53 -13.16
N LEU A 5 -3.21 -27.06 -12.25
CA LEU A 5 -4.14 -26.29 -11.43
C LEU A 5 -3.34 -25.30 -10.57
N ASN A 6 -3.47 -24.01 -10.87
CA ASN A 6 -3.03 -22.94 -9.98
C ASN A 6 -3.87 -22.98 -8.71
N TYR A 7 -3.29 -23.50 -7.63
CA TYR A 7 -3.94 -23.52 -6.33
C TYR A 7 -4.05 -22.10 -5.77
N PRO A 8 -5.23 -21.66 -5.32
CA PRO A 8 -5.34 -20.44 -4.56
C PRO A 8 -4.49 -20.57 -3.28
N ASN A 9 -3.89 -19.47 -2.82
CA ASN A 9 -3.15 -19.38 -1.56
C ASN A 9 -4.14 -19.54 -0.38
N ILE A 10 -4.64 -20.75 -0.16
CA ILE A 10 -5.47 -21.04 1.00
C ILE A 10 -4.53 -21.27 2.17
N ALA A 11 -4.69 -20.48 3.23
CA ALA A 11 -3.93 -20.68 4.47
C ALA A 11 -4.22 -22.10 5.01
N PRO A 12 -3.20 -22.83 5.49
CA PRO A 12 -3.39 -24.15 6.07
C PRO A 12 -4.40 -24.11 7.22
N LEU A 13 -5.38 -24.98 7.21
CA LEU A 13 -6.37 -25.11 8.26
C LEU A 13 -5.77 -25.82 9.48
N SER A 14 -6.17 -25.39 10.68
CA SER A 14 -5.95 -26.17 11.90
C SER A 14 -6.82 -27.41 11.92
N ASP A 15 -6.52 -28.36 12.84
CA ASP A 15 -7.33 -29.57 13.03
C ASP A 15 -8.80 -29.25 13.33
N GLU A 16 -9.06 -28.23 14.17
CA GLU A 16 -10.44 -27.78 14.44
C GLU A 16 -11.13 -27.22 13.20
N ALA A 17 -10.44 -26.36 12.45
CA ALA A 17 -10.99 -25.74 11.25
C ALA A 17 -11.24 -26.77 10.14
N MET A 18 -10.35 -27.75 9.99
CA MET A 18 -10.51 -28.86 9.06
C MET A 18 -11.69 -29.74 9.46
N ALA A 19 -11.81 -30.09 10.75
CA ALA A 19 -12.94 -30.86 11.28
C ALA A 19 -14.28 -30.17 11.04
N LEU A 20 -14.34 -28.86 11.27
CA LEU A 20 -15.54 -28.07 11.00
C LEU A 20 -15.91 -28.09 9.52
N ALA A 21 -14.94 -27.85 8.63
CA ALA A 21 -15.14 -27.82 7.19
C ALA A 21 -15.61 -29.19 6.66
N ILE A 22 -15.04 -30.30 7.14
CA ILE A 22 -15.50 -31.65 6.82
C ILE A 22 -16.95 -31.88 7.27
N SER A 23 -17.26 -31.49 8.51
CA SER A 23 -18.59 -31.70 9.09
C SER A 23 -19.67 -30.86 8.36
N GLU A 24 -19.39 -29.64 8.01
CA GLU A 24 -20.29 -28.74 7.28
C GLU A 24 -20.60 -29.31 5.88
N ASN A 25 -19.56 -29.70 5.15
CA ASN A 25 -19.74 -30.28 3.83
C ASN A 25 -20.48 -31.63 3.86
N ALA A 26 -20.22 -32.48 4.85
CA ALA A 26 -20.97 -33.74 5.05
C ALA A 26 -22.44 -33.48 5.35
N LYS A 27 -22.77 -32.50 6.19
CA LYS A 27 -24.17 -32.09 6.49
C LYS A 27 -24.90 -31.57 5.27
N SER A 28 -24.20 -30.90 4.37
CA SER A 28 -24.77 -30.39 3.11
C SER A 28 -25.03 -31.47 2.04
N ASN A 29 -24.96 -32.71 2.41
CA ASN A 29 -25.18 -33.88 1.55
C ASN A 29 -24.17 -34.03 0.39
N ASN A 30 -23.00 -33.45 0.54
CA ASN A 30 -21.92 -33.51 -0.44
C ASN A 30 -21.11 -34.81 -0.32
N GLU A 31 -20.60 -35.32 -1.43
CA GLU A 31 -19.58 -36.36 -1.43
C GLU A 31 -18.22 -35.75 -1.20
N LEU A 32 -17.45 -36.27 -0.25
CA LEU A 32 -16.16 -35.76 0.18
C LEU A 32 -15.03 -36.67 -0.27
N LEU A 33 -13.90 -36.11 -0.59
CA LEU A 33 -12.63 -36.80 -0.81
C LEU A 33 -11.59 -36.25 0.17
N ILE A 34 -10.98 -37.16 0.93
CA ILE A 34 -9.83 -36.82 1.76
C ILE A 34 -8.62 -37.59 1.27
N THR A 35 -7.53 -36.87 1.08
CA THR A 35 -6.21 -37.43 0.86
C THR A 35 -5.28 -36.94 1.96
N ALA A 36 -4.58 -37.86 2.61
CA ALA A 36 -3.70 -37.56 3.70
C ALA A 36 -2.33 -38.20 3.52
N ASN A 37 -1.31 -37.47 4.00
CA ASN A 37 0.05 -37.97 4.14
C ASN A 37 0.49 -37.69 5.58
N GLY A 38 0.57 -38.74 6.38
CA GLY A 38 0.74 -38.59 7.82
C GLY A 38 -0.46 -37.83 8.42
N PHE A 39 -0.20 -36.70 9.08
CA PHE A 39 -1.24 -35.88 9.72
C PHE A 39 -1.51 -34.56 9.01
N THR A 40 -1.19 -34.49 7.74
CA THR A 40 -1.58 -33.39 6.87
C THR A 40 -2.53 -33.91 5.81
N ALA A 41 -3.65 -33.24 5.58
CA ALA A 41 -4.61 -33.65 4.59
C ALA A 41 -5.06 -32.51 3.68
N LEU A 42 -5.55 -32.92 2.51
CA LEU A 42 -6.32 -32.13 1.58
C LEU A 42 -7.73 -32.69 1.57
N ALA A 43 -8.72 -31.81 1.72
CA ALA A 43 -10.12 -32.18 1.66
C ALA A 43 -10.81 -31.44 0.49
N ALA A 44 -11.59 -32.21 -0.28
CA ALA A 44 -12.31 -31.72 -1.45
C ALA A 44 -13.77 -32.19 -1.43
N VAL A 45 -14.62 -31.43 -2.12
CA VAL A 45 -16.04 -31.71 -2.31
C VAL A 45 -16.33 -31.95 -3.78
N ARG A 46 -17.25 -32.87 -4.09
CA ARG A 46 -17.68 -33.15 -5.45
C ARG A 46 -18.68 -32.11 -5.93
N GLY A 47 -18.35 -31.42 -7.03
CA GLY A 47 -19.23 -30.46 -7.67
C GLY A 47 -20.34 -31.10 -8.51
N PRO A 48 -21.34 -30.31 -8.96
CA PRO A 48 -22.43 -30.78 -9.81
C PRO A 48 -21.97 -31.30 -11.18
N ASP A 49 -20.82 -30.84 -11.65
CA ASP A 49 -20.15 -31.27 -12.90
C ASP A 49 -19.38 -32.57 -12.75
N GLY A 50 -19.37 -33.16 -11.55
CA GLY A 50 -18.63 -34.36 -11.20
C GLY A 50 -17.15 -34.14 -10.89
N GLY A 51 -16.63 -32.89 -10.99
CA GLY A 51 -15.27 -32.52 -10.62
C GLY A 51 -15.10 -32.36 -9.11
N TRP A 52 -13.84 -32.44 -8.63
CA TRP A 52 -13.51 -32.25 -7.24
C TRP A 52 -12.97 -30.85 -7.02
N THR A 53 -13.52 -30.14 -6.03
CA THR A 53 -13.08 -28.79 -5.62
C THR A 53 -12.53 -28.86 -4.21
N GLU A 54 -11.27 -28.43 -4.03
CA GLU A 54 -10.62 -28.34 -2.72
C GLU A 54 -11.34 -27.30 -1.85
N PHE A 55 -11.66 -27.67 -0.61
CA PHE A 55 -12.22 -26.75 0.37
C PHE A 55 -11.34 -26.57 1.61
N GLY A 56 -10.35 -27.43 1.80
CA GLY A 56 -9.43 -27.31 2.92
C GLY A 56 -8.15 -28.10 2.73
N ARG A 57 -7.07 -27.56 3.26
CA ARG A 57 -5.75 -28.19 3.31
C ARG A 57 -5.10 -27.81 4.63
N GLY A 58 -4.46 -28.74 5.32
CA GLY A 58 -3.78 -28.45 6.57
C GLY A 58 -3.71 -29.64 7.51
N ASP A 59 -3.79 -29.36 8.81
CA ASP A 59 -3.68 -30.38 9.85
C ASP A 59 -4.86 -31.35 9.83
N PHE A 60 -4.55 -32.62 9.97
CA PHE A 60 -5.53 -33.70 10.04
C PHE A 60 -5.31 -34.51 11.32
N GLY A 61 -5.75 -33.94 12.45
CA GLY A 61 -5.59 -34.48 13.79
C GLY A 61 -6.84 -35.26 14.27
N LEU A 62 -6.96 -35.37 15.60
CA LEU A 62 -8.05 -36.18 16.19
C LEU A 62 -9.45 -35.65 15.87
N LYS A 63 -9.64 -34.34 15.80
CA LYS A 63 -10.94 -33.73 15.53
C LYS A 63 -11.35 -33.92 14.07
N SER A 64 -10.42 -33.75 13.14
CA SER A 64 -10.66 -34.03 11.73
C SER A 64 -10.93 -35.49 11.46
N VAL A 65 -10.22 -36.38 12.11
CA VAL A 65 -10.46 -37.84 12.00
C VAL A 65 -11.84 -38.22 12.52
N GLU A 66 -12.27 -37.67 13.64
CA GLU A 66 -13.61 -37.89 14.17
C GLU A 66 -14.69 -37.37 13.21
N ALA A 67 -14.49 -36.19 12.63
CA ALA A 67 -15.38 -35.66 11.60
C ALA A 67 -15.40 -36.54 10.34
N ALA A 68 -14.23 -37.05 9.93
CA ALA A 68 -14.14 -38.00 8.81
C ALA A 68 -14.87 -39.32 9.09
N LYS A 69 -14.78 -39.88 10.30
CA LYS A 69 -15.54 -41.05 10.72
C LYS A 69 -17.04 -40.83 10.62
N GLN A 70 -17.53 -39.70 11.09
CA GLN A 70 -18.94 -39.34 10.97
C GLN A 70 -19.38 -39.20 9.50
N ALA A 71 -18.51 -38.67 8.64
CA ALA A 71 -18.78 -38.59 7.19
C ALA A 71 -18.78 -39.98 6.52
N VAL A 72 -17.98 -40.94 7.01
CA VAL A 72 -18.00 -42.35 6.57
C VAL A 72 -19.30 -43.04 6.96
N GLU A 73 -19.75 -42.88 8.20
CA GLU A 73 -21.02 -43.43 8.68
C GLU A 73 -22.21 -42.89 7.90
N ALA A 74 -22.13 -41.65 7.44
CA ALA A 74 -23.10 -41.03 6.56
C ALA A 74 -22.97 -41.45 5.10
N GLY A 75 -22.01 -42.31 4.73
CA GLY A 75 -21.76 -42.78 3.36
C GLY A 75 -21.24 -41.68 2.40
N LYS A 76 -20.58 -40.68 2.93
CA LYS A 76 -20.18 -39.46 2.19
C LYS A 76 -18.70 -39.41 1.82
N LEU A 77 -17.84 -40.20 2.46
CA LEU A 77 -16.41 -40.04 2.37
C LEU A 77 -15.75 -41.07 1.46
N ARG A 78 -14.95 -40.60 0.51
CA ARG A 78 -13.92 -41.35 -0.19
C ARG A 78 -12.54 -40.99 0.37
N TRP A 79 -11.61 -41.93 0.28
CA TRP A 79 -10.25 -41.75 0.76
C TRP A 79 -9.24 -42.05 -0.34
N TRP A 80 -8.21 -41.24 -0.40
CA TRP A 80 -7.08 -41.50 -1.27
C TRP A 80 -5.79 -41.23 -0.49
N GLU A 81 -5.07 -42.28 -0.21
CA GLU A 81 -3.77 -42.19 0.45
C GLU A 81 -2.69 -41.75 -0.55
N VAL A 82 -1.89 -40.78 -0.19
CA VAL A 82 -0.81 -40.22 -1.01
C VAL A 82 0.51 -40.41 -0.30
N LEU A 83 1.49 -40.92 -1.03
CA LEU A 83 2.87 -41.10 -0.55
C LEU A 83 3.73 -39.84 -0.69
N THR A 84 3.25 -38.84 -1.43
CA THR A 84 3.92 -37.56 -1.67
C THR A 84 3.29 -36.44 -0.88
N SER A 85 3.98 -35.29 -0.78
CA SER A 85 3.45 -34.09 -0.12
C SER A 85 2.08 -33.69 -0.68
N PRO A 86 1.09 -33.32 0.16
CA PRO A 86 -0.21 -32.84 -0.30
C PRO A 86 -0.16 -31.68 -1.30
N SER A 87 0.93 -30.90 -1.30
CA SER A 87 1.16 -29.85 -2.29
C SER A 87 1.47 -30.34 -3.70
N GLU A 88 1.86 -31.61 -3.84
CA GLU A 88 2.22 -32.24 -5.12
C GLU A 88 1.12 -33.17 -5.68
N CYS A 89 -0.01 -33.25 -4.96
CA CYS A 89 -1.10 -34.12 -5.33
C CYS A 89 -1.97 -33.57 -6.47
N SER A 90 -2.18 -34.37 -7.49
CA SER A 90 -3.33 -34.23 -8.39
C SER A 90 -4.46 -35.11 -7.88
N LEU A 91 -5.66 -34.54 -7.67
CA LEU A 91 -6.85 -35.31 -7.30
C LEU A 91 -7.26 -36.24 -8.45
N SER A 92 -7.02 -37.55 -8.32
CA SER A 92 -7.44 -38.55 -9.28
C SER A 92 -8.49 -39.46 -8.65
N MET A 93 -9.68 -39.51 -9.25
CA MET A 93 -10.78 -40.37 -8.79
C MET A 93 -10.49 -41.87 -8.93
N GLU A 94 -9.66 -42.25 -9.88
CA GLU A 94 -9.41 -43.68 -10.19
C GLU A 94 -8.69 -44.41 -9.06
N ALA A 95 -7.92 -43.69 -8.24
CA ALA A 95 -7.21 -44.24 -7.09
C ALA A 95 -8.00 -44.17 -5.78
N SER A 96 -9.15 -43.47 -5.74
CA SER A 96 -9.91 -43.27 -4.51
C SER A 96 -10.75 -44.48 -4.12
N ILE A 97 -10.77 -44.83 -2.84
CA ILE A 97 -11.61 -45.89 -2.27
C ILE A 97 -12.71 -45.28 -1.42
N VAL A 98 -13.84 -46.00 -1.30
CA VAL A 98 -14.86 -45.66 -0.31
C VAL A 98 -14.30 -45.99 1.06
N ALA A 99 -14.13 -44.99 1.91
CA ALA A 99 -13.59 -45.17 3.24
C ALA A 99 -14.56 -45.95 4.13
N THR A 100 -13.99 -46.78 5.01
CA THR A 100 -14.72 -47.47 6.08
C THR A 100 -14.13 -47.05 7.43
N SER A 101 -14.93 -47.18 8.49
CA SER A 101 -14.43 -46.89 9.85
C SER A 101 -13.19 -47.71 10.19
N THR A 102 -13.17 -49.01 9.79
CA THR A 102 -12.03 -49.91 9.97
C THR A 102 -10.78 -49.43 9.21
N PHE A 103 -10.97 -48.88 8.01
CA PHE A 103 -9.85 -48.30 7.23
C PHE A 103 -9.23 -47.09 7.93
N ILE A 104 -10.08 -46.18 8.43
CA ILE A 104 -9.60 -44.98 9.16
C ILE A 104 -8.90 -45.40 10.46
N ASP A 105 -9.42 -46.38 11.19
CA ASP A 105 -8.78 -46.90 12.39
C ASP A 105 -7.44 -47.60 12.09
N GLY A 106 -7.34 -48.32 11.00
CA GLY A 106 -6.09 -48.89 10.51
C GLY A 106 -5.06 -47.84 10.13
N TRP A 107 -5.49 -46.83 9.40
CA TRP A 107 -4.65 -45.69 9.03
C TRP A 107 -4.14 -44.92 10.29
N LEU A 108 -5.00 -44.68 11.28
CA LEU A 108 -4.59 -44.08 12.56
C LEU A 108 -3.56 -44.94 13.30
N GLN A 109 -3.71 -46.26 13.33
CA GLN A 109 -2.74 -47.16 13.95
C GLN A 109 -1.38 -47.14 13.24
N GLU A 110 -1.37 -47.09 11.92
CA GLU A 110 -0.16 -46.93 11.12
C GLU A 110 0.51 -45.56 11.36
N ALA A 111 -0.28 -44.47 11.34
CA ALA A 111 0.18 -43.14 11.64
C ALA A 111 0.76 -43.02 13.06
N ASP A 112 0.13 -43.67 14.03
CA ASP A 112 0.59 -43.71 15.44
C ASP A 112 1.90 -44.50 15.59
N LYS A 113 2.12 -45.55 14.79
CA LYS A 113 3.38 -46.30 14.74
C LYS A 113 4.52 -45.47 14.13
N LEU A 114 4.24 -44.69 13.08
CA LEU A 114 5.19 -43.82 12.44
C LEU A 114 5.57 -42.63 13.34
N THR A 115 4.64 -42.18 14.20
CA THR A 115 4.85 -41.07 15.15
C THR A 115 5.29 -41.55 16.53
N GLY A 116 5.31 -42.83 16.77
CA GLY A 116 5.51 -43.50 18.07
C GLY A 116 6.90 -43.41 18.69
N SER A 117 7.70 -42.39 18.39
CA SER A 117 8.81 -41.98 19.23
C SER A 117 8.29 -41.02 20.32
N SER A 118 7.91 -41.55 21.45
CA SER A 118 7.58 -40.81 22.67
C SER A 118 8.84 -40.12 23.23
N GLY A 119 9.35 -39.11 22.54
CA GLY A 119 10.52 -38.36 22.92
C GLY A 119 10.43 -36.91 22.42
N ARG A 120 11.05 -36.03 23.17
CA ARG A 120 11.32 -34.67 22.71
C ARG A 120 12.11 -34.79 21.42
N GLY A 121 11.55 -34.34 20.30
CA GLY A 121 12.24 -34.31 19.01
C GLY A 121 13.60 -33.65 19.14
N ASP A 122 14.55 -34.02 18.29
CA ASP A 122 15.86 -33.43 18.24
C ASP A 122 15.75 -31.93 17.91
N ALA A 123 16.74 -31.14 18.34
CA ALA A 123 16.82 -29.74 17.91
C ALA A 123 16.98 -29.67 16.39
N PRO A 124 16.38 -28.67 15.71
CA PRO A 124 16.49 -28.54 14.26
C PRO A 124 17.94 -28.62 13.80
N LYS A 125 18.21 -29.31 12.67
CA LYS A 125 19.55 -29.42 12.10
C LYS A 125 20.15 -28.05 11.83
N LYS A 126 21.47 -27.92 11.82
CA LYS A 126 22.16 -26.63 11.62
C LYS A 126 21.69 -25.88 10.37
N ASP A 127 21.45 -26.60 9.27
CA ASP A 127 20.98 -26.02 8.02
C ASP A 127 19.56 -25.45 8.18
N ASP A 128 18.69 -26.13 8.93
CA ASP A 128 17.33 -25.68 9.20
C ASP A 128 17.31 -24.51 10.20
N GLN A 129 18.20 -24.49 11.19
CA GLN A 129 18.41 -23.33 12.06
C GLN A 129 18.83 -22.10 11.24
N GLN A 130 19.74 -22.26 10.28
CA GLN A 130 20.19 -21.21 9.39
C GLN A 130 19.04 -20.72 8.49
N ARG A 131 18.23 -21.63 7.95
CA ARG A 131 17.05 -21.30 7.14
C ARG A 131 16.03 -20.50 7.93
N LEU A 132 15.70 -20.94 9.16
CA LEU A 132 14.80 -20.22 10.07
C LEU A 132 15.34 -18.83 10.37
N GLY A 133 16.63 -18.72 10.74
CA GLY A 133 17.26 -17.43 11.00
C GLY A 133 17.19 -16.48 9.81
N ASN A 134 17.48 -16.97 8.62
CA ASN A 134 17.43 -16.16 7.40
C ASN A 134 16.03 -15.70 7.05
N GLN A 135 15.01 -16.54 7.27
CA GLN A 135 13.61 -16.18 6.99
C GLN A 135 13.11 -15.01 7.84
N CYS A 136 13.55 -14.90 9.10
CA CYS A 136 13.14 -13.84 10.02
C CYS A 136 14.25 -12.80 10.29
N GLY A 137 15.37 -12.83 9.55
CA GLY A 137 16.50 -11.94 9.77
C GLY A 137 17.12 -12.05 11.16
N TRP A 138 17.08 -13.24 11.78
CA TRP A 138 17.50 -13.49 13.15
C TRP A 138 16.81 -12.58 14.18
N ARG A 139 15.54 -12.24 13.93
CA ARG A 139 14.72 -11.45 14.84
C ARG A 139 13.67 -12.32 15.52
N CYS A 140 13.33 -11.95 16.77
CA CYS A 140 12.24 -12.60 17.49
C CYS A 140 10.92 -12.42 16.71
N GLN A 141 10.26 -13.54 16.37
CA GLN A 141 9.04 -13.55 15.55
C GLN A 141 7.76 -13.29 16.35
N PHE A 142 7.88 -13.06 17.66
CA PHE A 142 6.73 -12.67 18.48
C PHE A 142 6.27 -11.25 18.09
N ALA A 143 4.98 -11.08 17.85
CA ALA A 143 4.39 -9.81 17.42
C ALA A 143 4.77 -8.65 18.37
N GLY A 144 5.36 -7.59 17.79
CA GLY A 144 5.79 -6.40 18.54
C GLY A 144 7.13 -6.54 19.28
N CYS A 145 7.82 -7.71 19.22
CA CYS A 145 9.13 -7.87 19.88
C CYS A 145 10.29 -7.47 18.94
N GLY A 146 10.54 -8.20 17.86
CA GLY A 146 11.60 -7.91 16.87
C GLY A 146 13.04 -7.89 17.42
N LYS A 147 13.30 -8.40 18.65
CA LYS A 147 14.60 -8.40 19.31
C LYS A 147 15.66 -9.12 18.47
N ASP A 148 16.87 -8.56 18.39
CA ASP A 148 18.01 -9.21 17.73
C ASP A 148 18.43 -10.45 18.53
N LEU A 149 18.45 -11.61 17.85
CA LEU A 149 18.76 -12.89 18.47
C LEU A 149 20.24 -13.28 18.30
N GLN A 150 21.01 -12.48 17.58
CA GLN A 150 22.46 -12.67 17.41
C GLN A 150 23.29 -11.74 18.31
N ARG A 151 22.64 -10.85 19.05
CA ARG A 151 23.30 -9.89 19.95
C ARG A 151 22.54 -9.77 21.26
N GLU A 152 23.30 -9.70 22.35
CA GLU A 152 22.75 -9.34 23.64
C GLU A 152 22.32 -7.84 23.63
N SER A 153 21.11 -7.56 24.12
CA SER A 153 20.47 -6.24 23.94
C SER A 153 21.10 -5.11 24.75
N LEU A 154 21.81 -5.42 25.85
CA LEU A 154 22.43 -4.42 26.72
C LEU A 154 23.89 -4.17 26.38
N SER A 155 24.66 -5.25 26.22
CA SER A 155 26.10 -5.18 25.96
C SER A 155 26.46 -5.13 24.49
N GLY A 156 25.54 -5.50 23.59
CA GLY A 156 25.83 -5.68 22.17
C GLY A 156 26.73 -6.88 21.85
N THR A 157 27.01 -7.72 22.85
CA THR A 157 27.86 -8.90 22.71
C THR A 157 27.25 -9.87 21.70
N ALA A 158 28.04 -10.32 20.71
CA ALA A 158 27.60 -11.32 19.74
C ALA A 158 27.42 -12.69 20.40
N GLY A 159 26.34 -13.37 20.05
CA GLY A 159 26.02 -14.70 20.59
C GLY A 159 24.70 -15.20 20.01
N ASN A 160 24.39 -16.47 20.24
CA ASN A 160 23.09 -17.02 19.87
C ASN A 160 22.13 -16.97 21.07
N PHE A 161 21.15 -16.09 20.99
CA PHE A 161 20.11 -15.89 22.00
C PHE A 161 18.73 -16.38 21.52
N SER A 162 18.71 -17.23 20.49
CA SER A 162 17.51 -17.75 19.89
C SER A 162 17.00 -19.00 20.57
N TYR A 163 15.70 -19.08 20.75
CA TYR A 163 14.94 -20.28 21.09
C TYR A 163 14.15 -20.74 19.87
N PHE A 164 14.23 -22.03 19.58
CA PHE A 164 13.43 -22.69 18.56
C PHE A 164 12.10 -23.12 19.19
N ALA A 165 11.13 -22.22 19.16
CA ALA A 165 9.83 -22.41 19.79
C ALA A 165 8.90 -23.19 18.86
N HIS A 166 8.41 -24.34 19.32
CA HIS A 166 7.43 -25.11 18.56
C HIS A 166 6.05 -24.47 18.61
N ILE A 167 5.39 -24.37 17.48
CA ILE A 167 3.99 -23.92 17.37
C ILE A 167 3.08 -25.01 17.93
N ILE A 168 3.15 -26.22 17.38
CA ILE A 168 2.62 -27.44 18.00
C ILE A 168 3.77 -28.06 18.79
N ALA A 169 3.61 -28.24 20.08
CA ALA A 169 4.70 -28.75 20.93
C ALA A 169 5.27 -30.06 20.39
N SER A 170 6.58 -30.27 20.55
CA SER A 170 7.24 -31.54 20.18
C SER A 170 6.83 -32.72 21.07
N SER A 171 6.10 -32.45 22.17
CA SER A 171 5.54 -33.47 23.03
C SER A 171 4.02 -33.34 23.10
N PRO A 172 3.25 -34.43 23.02
CA PRO A 172 1.80 -34.41 23.16
C PRO A 172 1.27 -33.80 24.45
N LYS A 173 2.12 -33.80 25.49
CA LYS A 173 1.79 -33.24 26.82
C LYS A 173 2.23 -31.78 26.98
N GLY A 174 2.88 -31.20 25.98
CA GLY A 174 3.34 -29.82 25.99
C GLY A 174 2.22 -28.82 25.67
N PRO A 175 2.49 -27.52 25.83
CA PRO A 175 1.55 -26.48 25.41
C PRO A 175 1.22 -26.65 23.91
N ARG A 176 -0.07 -26.65 23.55
CA ARG A 176 -0.53 -26.89 22.17
C ARG A 176 -0.10 -28.27 21.62
N GLY A 177 0.22 -29.22 22.51
CA GLY A 177 0.59 -30.57 22.11
C GLY A 177 -0.61 -31.33 21.52
N ASP A 178 -0.33 -32.11 20.50
CA ASP A 178 -1.30 -32.99 19.83
C ASP A 178 -0.72 -34.42 19.78
N LYS A 179 -1.56 -35.43 20.05
CA LYS A 179 -1.10 -36.82 20.11
C LYS A 179 -0.51 -37.33 18.82
N LEU A 180 -1.01 -36.82 17.70
CA LEU A 180 -0.65 -37.27 16.37
C LEU A 180 0.42 -36.37 15.73
N LEU A 181 0.29 -35.04 15.89
CA LEU A 181 1.12 -34.07 15.22
C LEU A 181 2.44 -33.75 15.94
N SER A 182 2.49 -33.91 17.28
CA SER A 182 3.66 -33.52 18.07
C SER A 182 4.95 -34.22 17.68
N GLY A 183 4.90 -35.53 17.42
CA GLY A 183 6.07 -36.31 17.02
C GLY A 183 6.49 -36.02 15.59
N GLU A 184 5.53 -36.03 14.66
CA GLU A 184 5.78 -35.83 13.22
C GLU A 184 6.34 -34.44 12.91
N ARG A 185 5.82 -33.41 13.59
CA ARG A 185 6.22 -32.00 13.31
C ARG A 185 7.32 -31.46 14.21
N ALA A 186 7.94 -32.32 15.02
CA ALA A 186 9.00 -31.89 15.91
C ALA A 186 10.19 -31.26 15.14
N ASP A 187 10.51 -31.81 13.97
CA ASP A 187 11.61 -31.37 13.11
C ASP A 187 11.16 -30.49 11.93
N ASP A 188 9.84 -30.29 11.76
CA ASP A 188 9.31 -29.48 10.67
C ASP A 188 9.59 -27.99 10.92
N ILE A 189 10.42 -27.39 10.08
CA ILE A 189 10.75 -25.96 10.18
C ILE A 189 9.52 -25.05 10.06
N SER A 190 8.44 -25.49 9.43
CA SER A 190 7.19 -24.73 9.35
C SER A 190 6.47 -24.65 10.70
N ASN A 191 6.74 -25.61 11.60
CA ASN A 191 6.23 -25.69 12.96
C ASN A 191 7.11 -24.98 14.00
N ILE A 192 8.19 -24.31 13.56
CA ILE A 192 9.17 -23.71 14.46
C ILE A 192 9.23 -22.19 14.24
N MET A 193 9.23 -21.44 15.35
CA MET A 193 9.46 -20.00 15.39
C MET A 193 10.78 -19.69 16.09
N LEU A 194 11.49 -18.66 15.61
CA LEU A 194 12.60 -18.09 16.36
C LEU A 194 12.10 -17.06 17.37
N MET A 195 12.43 -17.25 18.63
CA MET A 195 12.02 -16.35 19.70
C MET A 195 13.16 -16.01 20.65
N CYS A 196 13.08 -14.88 21.33
CA CYS A 196 13.89 -14.64 22.53
C CYS A 196 13.34 -15.42 23.74
N ASP A 197 14.16 -15.61 24.77
CA ASP A 197 13.78 -16.35 25.98
C ASP A 197 12.47 -15.83 26.61
N GLU A 198 12.34 -14.52 26.72
CA GLU A 198 11.15 -13.87 27.31
C GLU A 198 9.86 -14.23 26.56
N CYS A 199 9.86 -14.11 25.22
CA CYS A 199 8.69 -14.42 24.40
C CYS A 199 8.40 -15.92 24.38
N HIS A 200 9.44 -16.77 24.34
CA HIS A 200 9.28 -18.22 24.43
C HIS A 200 8.62 -18.64 25.75
N ARG A 201 9.09 -18.10 26.87
CA ARG A 201 8.43 -18.36 28.17
C ARG A 201 7.00 -17.85 28.23
N ARG A 202 6.73 -16.74 27.56
CA ARG A 202 5.36 -16.17 27.53
C ARG A 202 4.38 -17.12 26.88
N ILE A 203 4.71 -17.67 25.71
CA ILE A 203 3.81 -18.58 24.99
C ILE A 203 3.70 -19.98 25.59
N ASP A 204 4.70 -20.43 26.34
CA ASP A 204 4.74 -21.81 26.84
C ASP A 204 4.42 -21.95 28.34
N ARG A 205 4.59 -20.87 29.12
CA ARG A 205 4.49 -20.96 30.58
C ARG A 205 3.59 -19.91 31.22
N VAL A 206 3.61 -18.67 30.67
CA VAL A 206 2.90 -17.56 31.33
C VAL A 206 1.43 -17.54 30.90
N ASP A 207 1.17 -17.70 29.61
CA ASP A 207 -0.18 -17.59 29.07
C ASP A 207 -0.36 -18.52 27.84
N PRO A 208 -0.15 -19.85 28.01
CA PRO A 208 -0.17 -20.78 26.89
C PRO A 208 -1.53 -20.86 26.16
N ASP A 209 -2.62 -20.69 26.89
CA ASP A 209 -3.98 -20.81 26.33
C ASP A 209 -4.34 -19.63 25.40
N ARG A 210 -3.72 -18.49 25.63
CA ARG A 210 -3.90 -17.30 24.77
C ARG A 210 -3.24 -17.45 23.41
N PHE A 211 -2.13 -18.18 23.33
CA PHE A 211 -1.34 -18.32 22.13
C PHE A 211 -1.64 -19.65 21.43
N THR A 212 -2.75 -19.69 20.72
CA THR A 212 -3.17 -20.87 19.94
C THR A 212 -2.22 -21.13 18.78
N VAL A 213 -2.31 -22.33 18.20
CA VAL A 213 -1.54 -22.74 17.01
C VAL A 213 -1.72 -21.71 15.87
N ASP A 214 -2.94 -21.26 15.62
CA ASP A 214 -3.25 -20.33 14.52
C ASP A 214 -2.65 -18.93 14.77
N ILE A 215 -2.72 -18.44 16.00
CA ILE A 215 -2.10 -17.16 16.39
C ILE A 215 -0.59 -17.20 16.16
N LEU A 216 0.06 -18.28 16.58
CA LEU A 216 1.51 -18.42 16.41
C LEU A 216 1.92 -18.59 14.95
N ARG A 217 1.15 -19.34 14.16
CA ARG A 217 1.35 -19.44 12.71
C ARG A 217 1.24 -18.07 12.03
N GLN A 218 0.22 -17.31 12.40
CA GLN A 218 0.03 -15.97 11.85
C GLN A 218 1.21 -15.06 12.22
N MET A 219 1.63 -15.01 13.49
CA MET A 219 2.80 -14.23 13.95
C MET A 219 4.07 -14.61 13.16
N ARG A 220 4.29 -15.91 12.95
CA ARG A 220 5.43 -16.42 12.17
C ARG A 220 5.38 -15.91 10.73
N GLN A 221 4.22 -16.08 10.09
CA GLN A 221 4.04 -15.68 8.70
C GLN A 221 4.18 -14.17 8.52
N ASP A 222 3.61 -13.37 9.42
CA ASP A 222 3.71 -11.92 9.39
C ASP A 222 5.16 -11.45 9.53
N SER A 223 5.92 -12.08 10.44
CA SER A 223 7.34 -11.79 10.62
C SER A 223 8.15 -12.10 9.35
N ILE A 224 7.92 -13.25 8.71
CA ILE A 224 8.60 -13.65 7.47
C ILE A 224 8.24 -12.67 6.34
N ASN A 225 6.98 -12.34 6.20
CA ASN A 225 6.50 -11.41 5.18
C ASN A 225 7.11 -10.01 5.36
N GLU A 226 7.18 -9.53 6.61
CA GLU A 226 7.78 -8.24 6.92
C GLU A 226 9.27 -8.19 6.61
N VAL A 227 10.04 -9.22 7.02
CA VAL A 227 11.46 -9.29 6.69
C VAL A 227 11.68 -9.34 5.17
N LYS A 228 10.89 -10.16 4.46
CA LYS A 228 10.93 -10.20 3.01
C LYS A 228 10.62 -8.83 2.39
N ARG A 229 9.57 -8.17 2.85
CA ARG A 229 9.17 -6.83 2.39
C ARG A 229 10.31 -5.81 2.58
N LEU A 230 10.96 -5.82 3.74
CA LEU A 230 12.09 -4.93 4.03
C LEU A 230 13.32 -5.23 3.16
N LEU A 231 13.67 -6.50 2.98
CA LEU A 231 14.80 -6.90 2.14
C LEU A 231 14.56 -6.64 0.65
N ASP A 232 13.33 -6.75 0.18
CA ASP A 232 12.98 -6.42 -1.20
C ASP A 232 13.27 -4.96 -1.54
N THR A 233 13.26 -4.05 -0.54
CA THR A 233 13.59 -2.63 -0.74
C THR A 233 15.04 -2.40 -1.19
N LEU A 234 15.95 -3.35 -0.95
CA LEU A 234 17.34 -3.28 -1.43
C LEU A 234 17.45 -3.19 -2.95
N ARG A 235 16.45 -3.72 -3.66
CA ARG A 235 16.37 -3.68 -5.13
C ARG A 235 15.69 -2.44 -5.67
N TYR A 236 15.08 -1.63 -4.80
CA TYR A 236 14.32 -0.46 -5.22
C TYR A 236 15.26 0.67 -5.61
N GLU A 237 14.82 1.44 -6.58
CA GLU A 237 15.54 2.63 -7.03
C GLU A 237 15.60 3.66 -5.90
N GLU A 238 16.79 4.23 -5.68
CA GLU A 238 16.96 5.29 -4.70
C GLU A 238 16.35 6.59 -5.22
N ALA A 239 15.55 7.25 -4.39
CA ALA A 239 14.90 8.50 -4.71
C ALA A 239 15.01 9.50 -3.55
N LEU A 240 15.16 10.78 -3.90
CA LEU A 240 15.15 11.88 -2.95
C LEU A 240 13.72 12.30 -2.65
N PRO A 241 13.24 12.21 -1.41
CA PRO A 241 11.93 12.72 -1.04
C PRO A 241 11.95 14.25 -0.96
N ILE A 242 11.12 14.89 -1.77
CA ILE A 242 10.86 16.34 -1.76
C ILE A 242 9.48 16.55 -1.13
N VAL A 243 9.46 17.17 0.04
CA VAL A 243 8.23 17.45 0.78
C VAL A 243 7.86 18.91 0.60
N VAL A 244 6.83 19.18 -0.17
CA VAL A 244 6.24 20.51 -0.37
C VAL A 244 5.04 20.62 0.54
N MET A 245 5.25 21.12 1.76
CA MET A 245 4.21 21.07 2.79
C MET A 245 4.13 22.38 3.55
N GLY A 246 2.91 22.86 3.71
CA GLY A 246 2.63 24.05 4.50
C GLY A 246 1.31 23.97 5.26
N ASN A 247 1.07 24.93 6.13
CA ASN A 247 -0.16 25.02 6.87
C ASN A 247 -1.33 25.34 5.94
N ILE A 248 -2.43 24.59 6.09
CA ILE A 248 -3.66 24.76 5.31
C ILE A 248 -4.76 25.14 6.29
N THR A 249 -5.25 26.36 6.20
CA THR A 249 -6.23 26.93 7.14
C THR A 249 -5.78 26.74 8.60
N ALA A 250 -6.58 26.11 9.46
CA ALA A 250 -6.24 25.83 10.85
C ALA A 250 -5.48 24.50 11.06
N GLN A 251 -5.00 23.85 9.98
CA GLN A 251 -4.33 22.57 10.06
C GLN A 251 -2.84 22.71 9.75
N SER A 252 -2.01 22.12 10.61
CA SER A 252 -0.57 22.01 10.43
C SER A 252 -0.22 20.54 10.10
N PRO A 253 -0.20 20.17 8.83
CA PRO A 253 0.10 18.80 8.44
C PRO A 253 1.54 18.45 8.81
N ARG A 254 1.74 17.19 9.19
CA ARG A 254 3.08 16.65 9.49
C ARG A 254 3.43 15.55 8.51
N PHE A 255 4.65 15.60 8.00
CA PHE A 255 5.20 14.50 7.24
C PHE A 255 5.79 13.47 8.21
N ILE A 256 5.23 12.27 8.19
CA ILE A 256 5.72 11.13 8.94
C ILE A 256 6.66 10.37 8.00
N GLN A 257 7.96 10.37 8.31
CA GLN A 257 8.97 9.79 7.45
C GLN A 257 8.69 8.33 7.12
N ARG A 258 8.29 7.53 8.12
CA ARG A 258 7.95 6.12 7.93
C ARG A 258 6.83 5.94 6.89
N ASP A 259 5.77 6.74 6.99
CA ASP A 259 4.64 6.66 6.05
C ASP A 259 5.09 7.00 4.62
N GLY A 260 5.94 8.03 4.49
CA GLY A 260 6.53 8.40 3.20
C GLY A 260 7.41 7.30 2.61
N GLU A 261 8.26 6.70 3.43
CA GLU A 261 9.12 5.56 3.05
C GLU A 261 8.31 4.36 2.57
N GLU A 262 7.32 3.95 3.34
CA GLU A 262 6.43 2.85 2.99
C GLU A 262 5.60 3.15 1.74
N ALA A 263 5.16 4.41 1.55
CA ALA A 263 4.51 4.82 0.30
C ALA A 263 5.45 4.72 -0.90
N MET A 264 6.73 5.12 -0.74
CA MET A 264 7.73 4.98 -1.79
C MET A 264 7.94 3.51 -2.20
N TRP A 265 7.89 2.57 -1.25
CA TRP A 265 8.03 1.14 -1.54
C TRP A 265 6.92 0.60 -2.45
N THR A 266 5.71 1.14 -2.36
CA THR A 266 4.61 0.77 -3.28
C THR A 266 4.93 1.14 -4.74
N ARG A 267 5.87 2.07 -4.94
CA ARG A 267 6.34 2.53 -6.25
C ARG A 267 7.74 2.00 -6.58
N ARG A 268 8.22 1.00 -5.85
CA ARG A 268 9.56 0.41 -5.97
C ARG A 268 10.69 1.45 -5.86
N LEU A 269 10.46 2.45 -5.01
CA LEU A 269 11.45 3.45 -4.63
C LEU A 269 11.88 3.23 -3.19
N ARG A 270 13.15 3.50 -2.86
CA ARG A 270 13.64 3.58 -1.49
C ARG A 270 14.16 4.99 -1.21
N MET A 271 14.06 5.39 0.04
CA MET A 271 14.48 6.72 0.45
C MET A 271 16.00 6.85 0.40
N ALA A 272 16.49 7.98 -0.13
CA ALA A 272 17.90 8.34 -0.09
C ALA A 272 18.38 8.51 1.36
N ALA A 273 19.63 8.19 1.63
CA ALA A 273 20.21 8.26 2.97
C ALA A 273 20.20 9.67 3.58
N SER A 274 20.10 10.72 2.75
CA SER A 274 19.94 12.11 3.20
C SER A 274 18.60 12.39 3.90
N GLY A 275 17.62 11.48 3.73
CA GLY A 275 16.28 11.67 4.25
C GLY A 275 15.44 12.67 3.45
N PRO A 276 14.23 13.01 3.96
CA PRO A 276 13.32 13.92 3.29
C PRO A 276 13.76 15.39 3.41
N GLU A 277 13.70 16.09 2.28
CA GLU A 277 13.96 17.54 2.22
C GLU A 277 12.63 18.30 2.14
N LYS A 278 12.47 19.31 3.00
CA LYS A 278 11.25 20.13 3.10
C LYS A 278 11.48 21.49 2.47
N TYR A 279 10.55 21.89 1.61
CA TYR A 279 10.56 23.18 0.93
C TYR A 279 9.21 23.87 1.09
N PHE A 280 9.22 25.20 1.03
CA PHE A 280 8.03 26.06 1.10
C PHE A 280 7.24 25.92 2.40
N TYR A 281 7.94 25.57 3.47
CA TYR A 281 7.34 25.48 4.79
C TYR A 281 7.04 26.88 5.34
N ASN A 282 5.77 27.18 5.57
CA ASN A 282 5.32 28.51 5.97
C ASN A 282 5.28 28.74 7.49
N GLY A 283 6.01 27.97 8.27
CA GLY A 283 6.06 28.13 9.74
C GLY A 283 4.72 27.97 10.46
N GLY A 284 4.74 27.88 11.78
CA GLY A 284 3.56 27.53 12.58
C GLY A 284 2.44 28.58 12.69
N GLN A 285 2.60 29.78 12.12
CA GLN A 285 1.66 30.88 12.34
C GLN A 285 0.86 31.32 11.11
N LEU A 286 1.21 30.85 9.92
CA LEU A 286 0.57 31.26 8.67
C LEU A 286 -0.44 30.23 8.21
N HIS A 287 -1.74 30.53 8.36
CA HIS A 287 -2.80 29.58 8.06
C HIS A 287 -3.79 30.05 6.98
N ASN A 288 -3.87 31.38 6.76
CA ASN A 288 -4.90 31.94 5.90
C ASN A 288 -4.30 32.67 4.69
N PRO A 289 -4.38 32.07 3.48
CA PRO A 289 -3.87 32.67 2.25
C PRO A 289 -4.62 33.95 1.82
N HIS A 290 -5.73 34.33 2.49
CA HIS A 290 -6.41 35.59 2.28
C HIS A 290 -5.97 36.70 3.27
N ALA A 291 -5.12 36.37 4.25
CA ALA A 291 -4.60 37.37 5.18
C ALA A 291 -3.55 38.26 4.50
N ALA A 292 -3.61 39.56 4.76
CA ALA A 292 -2.78 40.54 4.09
C ALA A 292 -1.25 40.31 4.20
N HIS A 293 -0.80 39.71 5.30
CA HIS A 293 0.62 39.44 5.55
C HIS A 293 1.07 38.01 5.19
N TYR A 294 0.14 37.12 4.79
CA TYR A 294 0.44 35.69 4.54
C TYR A 294 1.50 35.52 3.43
N TRP A 295 1.24 36.12 2.27
CA TRP A 295 2.10 35.96 1.11
C TRP A 295 3.44 36.65 1.27
N GLY A 296 3.47 37.85 1.90
CA GLY A 296 4.71 38.53 2.18
C GLY A 296 5.65 37.72 3.07
N ALA A 297 5.13 37.14 4.15
CA ALA A 297 5.92 36.28 5.03
C ALA A 297 6.36 35.00 4.36
N LEU A 298 5.50 34.40 3.52
CA LEU A 298 5.85 33.21 2.74
C LEU A 298 6.94 33.51 1.71
N PHE A 299 6.88 34.65 1.02
CA PHE A 299 7.88 35.07 0.05
C PHE A 299 9.27 35.27 0.66
N GLU A 300 9.37 35.65 1.92
CA GLU A 300 10.67 35.70 2.59
C GLU A 300 11.32 34.32 2.70
N SER A 301 10.54 33.26 2.99
CA SER A 301 11.07 31.88 2.98
C SER A 301 11.36 31.37 1.57
N LEU A 302 10.58 31.77 0.57
CA LEU A 302 10.80 31.37 -0.82
C LEU A 302 12.12 31.90 -1.40
N LYS A 303 12.61 33.05 -0.93
CA LYS A 303 13.91 33.60 -1.35
C LYS A 303 15.05 32.65 -1.07
N ASP A 304 14.97 31.90 0.00
CA ASP A 304 15.97 30.90 0.39
C ASP A 304 15.67 29.53 -0.25
N ASP A 305 14.42 29.10 -0.23
CA ASP A 305 14.01 27.78 -0.68
C ASP A 305 14.20 27.57 -2.18
N ILE A 306 13.91 28.58 -3.01
CA ILE A 306 14.00 28.45 -4.48
C ILE A 306 15.44 28.19 -4.94
N PRO A 307 16.46 28.97 -4.51
CA PRO A 307 17.85 28.68 -4.87
C PRO A 307 18.34 27.32 -4.35
N LEU A 308 17.94 26.96 -3.12
CA LEU A 308 18.30 25.66 -2.53
C LEU A 308 17.72 24.50 -3.32
N LEU A 309 16.42 24.55 -3.65
CA LEU A 309 15.76 23.54 -4.46
C LEU A 309 16.43 23.39 -5.83
N ARG A 310 16.74 24.49 -6.50
CA ARG A 310 17.45 24.47 -7.79
C ARG A 310 18.82 23.85 -7.71
N LYS A 311 19.62 24.26 -6.71
CA LYS A 311 20.93 23.68 -6.46
C LYS A 311 20.80 22.17 -6.27
N ARG A 312 19.76 21.74 -5.56
CA ARG A 312 19.51 20.33 -5.31
C ARG A 312 19.10 19.58 -6.58
N LEU A 313 18.17 20.11 -7.35
CA LEU A 313 17.73 19.51 -8.61
C LEU A 313 18.88 19.35 -9.62
N ASN A 314 19.79 20.32 -9.68
CA ASN A 314 20.93 20.30 -10.60
C ASN A 314 22.11 19.46 -10.12
N GLY A 315 22.24 19.27 -8.79
CA GLY A 315 23.44 18.68 -8.17
C GLY A 315 23.26 17.25 -7.65
N THR A 316 22.05 16.69 -7.69
CA THR A 316 21.80 15.37 -7.11
C THR A 316 22.02 14.27 -8.14
N LEU A 317 23.20 13.66 -8.06
CA LEU A 317 23.54 12.49 -8.86
C LEU A 317 23.61 11.23 -7.99
N ARG A 318 23.26 10.10 -8.57
CA ARG A 318 23.48 8.77 -8.00
C ARG A 318 24.96 8.39 -8.07
N ALA A 319 25.33 7.35 -7.36
CA ALA A 319 26.69 6.80 -7.42
C ALA A 319 27.12 6.37 -8.84
N ASP A 320 26.15 6.05 -9.71
CA ASP A 320 26.36 5.71 -11.13
C ASP A 320 26.46 6.94 -12.05
N GLY A 321 26.44 8.16 -11.51
CA GLY A 321 26.47 9.41 -12.27
C GLY A 321 25.15 9.83 -12.90
N ASN A 322 24.09 9.04 -12.77
CA ASN A 322 22.75 9.40 -13.27
C ASN A 322 22.02 10.34 -12.31
N ALA A 323 21.07 11.12 -12.83
CA ALA A 323 20.20 11.95 -12.01
C ALA A 323 19.37 11.07 -11.06
N MET A 324 19.29 11.46 -9.78
CA MET A 324 18.49 10.77 -8.78
C MET A 324 17.00 10.99 -9.05
N SER A 325 16.20 9.94 -8.86
CA SER A 325 14.75 10.04 -8.92
C SER A 325 14.23 10.90 -7.77
N LEU A 326 13.15 11.64 -8.02
CA LEU A 326 12.47 12.47 -7.02
C LEU A 326 11.15 11.84 -6.62
N ALA A 327 10.91 11.75 -5.31
CA ALA A 327 9.64 11.36 -4.72
C ALA A 327 8.98 12.60 -4.11
N VAL A 328 7.97 13.16 -4.77
CA VAL A 328 7.37 14.44 -4.36
C VAL A 328 6.11 14.20 -3.55
N PHE A 329 6.05 14.79 -2.35
CA PHE A 329 4.95 14.72 -1.41
C PHE A 329 4.31 16.11 -1.24
N PRO A 330 3.34 16.47 -2.11
CA PRO A 330 2.75 17.79 -2.13
C PRO A 330 1.54 17.88 -1.19
N LEU A 331 1.56 18.84 -0.25
CA LEU A 331 0.41 19.16 0.61
C LEU A 331 0.49 20.61 1.09
N HIS A 332 -0.03 21.52 0.32
CA HIS A 332 0.00 22.97 0.57
C HIS A 332 -1.26 23.64 -0.01
N CYS A 333 -1.39 24.97 0.11
CA CYS A 333 -2.38 25.72 -0.66
C CYS A 333 -2.12 25.58 -2.16
N THR A 334 -3.16 25.74 -2.97
CA THR A 334 -3.13 25.38 -4.40
C THR A 334 -2.11 26.19 -5.19
N SER A 335 -2.01 27.49 -4.94
CA SER A 335 -1.05 28.39 -5.59
C SER A 335 0.41 27.97 -5.37
N MET A 336 0.75 27.54 -4.15
CA MET A 336 2.09 27.05 -3.83
C MET A 336 2.41 25.72 -4.48
N LEU A 337 1.43 24.83 -4.60
CA LEU A 337 1.61 23.56 -5.30
C LEU A 337 1.83 23.74 -6.80
N VAL A 338 1.13 24.70 -7.42
CA VAL A 338 1.37 25.10 -8.81
C VAL A 338 2.78 25.67 -8.97
N LEU A 339 3.20 26.59 -8.09
CA LEU A 339 4.56 27.14 -8.12
C LEU A 339 5.64 26.06 -7.94
N ALA A 340 5.46 25.16 -6.98
CA ALA A 340 6.39 24.05 -6.75
C ALA A 340 6.48 23.12 -7.97
N GLY A 341 5.34 22.77 -8.57
CA GLY A 341 5.30 22.01 -9.81
C GLY A 341 6.05 22.69 -10.95
N ARG A 342 5.86 24.01 -11.10
CA ARG A 342 6.57 24.83 -12.08
C ARG A 342 8.08 24.86 -11.87
N LEU A 343 8.56 24.93 -10.64
CA LEU A 343 9.98 24.95 -10.29
C LEU A 343 10.66 23.60 -10.48
N ILE A 344 10.00 22.52 -10.09
CA ILE A 344 10.53 21.16 -10.21
C ILE A 344 10.46 20.69 -11.66
N GLY A 345 9.42 21.12 -12.40
CA GLY A 345 9.28 20.84 -13.83
C GLY A 345 8.92 19.37 -14.12
N GLU A 346 9.00 19.02 -15.40
CA GLU A 346 8.78 17.66 -15.90
C GLU A 346 10.12 16.96 -16.08
N GLY A 347 10.41 16.02 -15.23
CA GLY A 347 11.57 15.14 -15.35
C GLY A 347 11.13 13.68 -15.48
N SER A 348 11.88 12.89 -16.21
CA SER A 348 11.59 11.47 -16.46
C SER A 348 11.57 10.59 -15.19
N ARG A 349 12.05 11.11 -14.08
CA ARG A 349 12.20 10.38 -12.81
C ARG A 349 11.55 11.08 -11.63
N ILE A 350 10.39 11.72 -11.87
CA ILE A 350 9.62 12.39 -10.83
C ILE A 350 8.34 11.61 -10.54
N VAL A 351 8.25 11.02 -9.35
CA VAL A 351 7.07 10.33 -8.86
C VAL A 351 6.34 11.23 -7.87
N VAL A 352 5.10 11.58 -8.17
CA VAL A 352 4.25 12.42 -7.32
C VAL A 352 3.30 11.55 -6.52
N PHE A 353 3.28 11.74 -5.21
CA PHE A 353 2.41 11.03 -4.29
C PHE A 353 1.16 11.86 -4.00
N GLN A 354 0.03 11.17 -3.79
CA GLN A 354 -1.24 11.80 -3.42
C GLN A 354 -1.50 11.59 -1.93
N PHE A 355 -1.85 12.66 -1.22
CA PHE A 355 -2.35 12.57 0.14
C PHE A 355 -3.85 12.25 0.12
N ASP A 356 -4.21 11.04 0.51
CA ASP A 356 -5.60 10.60 0.65
C ASP A 356 -6.05 10.74 2.11
N ARG A 357 -6.99 11.66 2.37
CA ARG A 357 -7.51 11.93 3.72
C ARG A 357 -8.33 10.76 4.28
N ASP A 358 -8.98 10.02 3.41
CA ASP A 358 -9.92 8.95 3.78
C ASP A 358 -9.21 7.62 4.03
N ARG A 359 -7.96 7.48 3.54
CA ARG A 359 -7.18 6.27 3.77
C ARG A 359 -6.83 6.11 5.26
N PRO A 360 -7.05 4.91 5.85
CA PRO A 360 -6.66 4.63 7.23
C PRO A 360 -5.16 4.83 7.46
N SER A 361 -4.80 5.58 8.51
CA SER A 361 -3.39 5.89 8.81
C SER A 361 -2.59 4.73 9.38
N ASN A 362 -3.25 3.66 9.82
CA ASN A 362 -2.61 2.44 10.34
C ASN A 362 -2.19 1.45 9.25
N LEU A 363 -2.55 1.69 8.00
CA LEU A 363 -2.10 0.88 6.86
C LEU A 363 -0.68 1.30 6.43
N PRO A 364 0.14 0.36 5.88
CA PRO A 364 1.46 0.67 5.36
C PRO A 364 1.44 1.84 4.37
N GLY A 365 2.37 2.78 4.53
CA GLY A 365 2.41 4.01 3.74
C GLY A 365 1.44 5.10 4.18
N GLY A 366 0.72 4.90 5.29
CA GLY A 366 -0.18 5.87 5.88
C GLY A 366 -1.16 6.45 4.86
N LYS A 367 -1.29 7.76 4.84
CA LYS A 367 -2.17 8.49 3.92
C LYS A 367 -1.53 8.82 2.56
N TRP A 368 -0.27 8.41 2.31
CA TRP A 368 0.46 8.70 1.08
C TRP A 368 0.49 7.56 0.08
N ALA A 369 0.17 6.33 0.49
CA ALA A 369 0.08 5.20 -0.42
C ALA A 369 -1.31 5.12 -1.05
N PHE A 370 -1.36 4.63 -2.28
CA PHE A 370 -2.64 4.26 -2.92
C PHE A 370 -3.22 3.01 -2.26
N ASN A 371 -4.53 2.85 -2.33
CA ASN A 371 -5.18 1.64 -1.83
C ASN A 371 -4.91 0.47 -2.77
N ASP A 372 -4.65 -0.70 -2.19
CA ASP A 372 -4.50 -1.94 -2.96
C ASP A 372 -5.85 -2.35 -3.58
N GLY A 373 -5.78 -2.99 -4.75
CA GLY A 373 -6.97 -3.52 -5.43
C GLY A 373 -7.85 -2.49 -6.14
N VAL A 374 -7.44 -1.20 -6.19
CA VAL A 374 -8.14 -0.20 -7.02
C VAL A 374 -7.88 -0.51 -8.50
N SER A 375 -8.96 -0.68 -9.27
CA SER A 375 -8.86 -0.93 -10.70
C SER A 375 -8.22 0.26 -11.43
N PRO A 376 -7.42 0.01 -12.49
CA PRO A 376 -6.92 1.07 -13.35
C PRO A 376 -8.06 1.94 -13.88
N PRO A 377 -7.86 3.28 -13.97
CA PRO A 377 -8.89 4.18 -14.48
C PRO A 377 -9.16 3.97 -15.97
N SER A 378 -10.37 4.34 -16.40
CA SER A 378 -10.67 4.50 -17.84
C SER A 378 -9.79 5.61 -18.44
N GLU A 379 -9.35 5.45 -19.69
CA GLU A 379 -8.60 6.48 -20.40
C GLU A 379 -9.38 7.80 -20.55
N SER A 380 -10.69 7.74 -20.56
CA SER A 380 -11.60 8.89 -20.65
C SER A 380 -12.02 9.45 -19.29
N LYS A 381 -11.34 9.12 -18.19
CA LYS A 381 -11.73 9.56 -16.83
C LYS A 381 -11.79 11.07 -16.68
N PHE A 382 -10.90 11.80 -17.34
CA PHE A 382 -10.81 13.25 -17.31
C PHE A 382 -11.00 13.84 -18.70
N CYS A 383 -11.50 15.07 -18.78
CA CYS A 383 -11.71 15.79 -20.03
C CYS A 383 -11.47 17.30 -19.89
N VAL A 384 -11.31 17.97 -21.02
CA VAL A 384 -11.34 19.43 -21.14
C VAL A 384 -12.70 19.84 -21.69
N ALA A 385 -13.43 20.65 -20.96
CA ALA A 385 -14.69 21.26 -21.38
C ALA A 385 -14.49 22.75 -21.67
N GLU A 386 -15.15 23.25 -22.70
CA GLU A 386 -15.22 24.68 -22.98
C GLU A 386 -16.45 25.27 -22.32
N LEU A 387 -16.26 26.15 -21.33
CA LEU A 387 -17.34 26.83 -20.62
C LEU A 387 -17.76 28.12 -21.34
N SER A 388 -16.83 28.78 -22.02
CA SER A 388 -17.06 29.98 -22.81
C SER A 388 -16.07 30.02 -23.98
N PRO A 389 -16.55 30.33 -25.19
CA PRO A 389 -15.68 30.43 -26.38
C PRO A 389 -14.69 31.59 -26.25
N HIS A 390 -13.55 31.42 -26.91
CA HIS A 390 -12.55 32.48 -26.98
C HIS A 390 -12.86 33.45 -28.11
N GLU A 391 -13.02 34.71 -27.78
CA GLU A 391 -13.34 35.79 -28.72
C GLU A 391 -12.11 36.67 -29.07
N GLY A 392 -10.91 36.09 -29.10
CA GLY A 392 -9.67 36.80 -29.47
C GLY A 392 -9.12 37.73 -28.37
N ARG A 393 -9.54 37.56 -27.11
CA ARG A 393 -9.02 38.32 -26.00
C ARG A 393 -7.66 37.77 -25.51
N GLU A 394 -6.82 38.62 -24.98
CA GLU A 394 -5.50 38.21 -24.48
C GLU A 394 -5.56 37.47 -23.10
N GLU A 395 -6.74 37.35 -22.51
CA GLU A 395 -6.96 36.71 -21.22
C GLU A 395 -7.98 35.56 -21.31
N ALA A 396 -7.82 34.53 -20.49
CA ALA A 396 -8.77 33.44 -20.38
C ALA A 396 -8.83 32.90 -18.95
N CYS A 397 -9.91 32.20 -18.62
CA CYS A 397 -10.06 31.45 -17.38
C CYS A 397 -9.73 29.97 -17.60
N LEU A 398 -9.01 29.37 -16.64
CA LEU A 398 -8.82 27.93 -16.53
C LEU A 398 -9.36 27.45 -15.19
N PHE A 399 -10.35 26.59 -15.24
CA PHE A 399 -10.91 25.91 -14.08
C PHE A 399 -10.34 24.50 -14.00
N VAL A 400 -9.99 24.03 -12.79
CA VAL A 400 -9.61 22.65 -12.52
C VAL A 400 -10.54 22.13 -11.43
N SER A 401 -11.66 21.54 -11.84
CA SER A 401 -12.76 21.06 -10.97
C SER A 401 -12.67 19.54 -10.83
N LEU A 402 -11.90 19.06 -9.85
CA LEU A 402 -11.70 17.62 -9.60
C LEU A 402 -12.24 17.18 -8.24
N THR A 403 -12.14 18.03 -7.22
CA THR A 403 -12.70 17.75 -5.89
C THR A 403 -14.18 18.12 -5.82
N TYR A 404 -14.53 19.22 -6.43
CA TYR A 404 -15.89 19.76 -6.54
C TYR A 404 -16.00 20.65 -7.78
N LYS A 405 -17.21 20.83 -8.27
CA LYS A 405 -17.50 21.79 -9.35
C LYS A 405 -17.29 23.22 -8.85
N ILE A 406 -16.48 23.98 -9.56
CA ILE A 406 -16.29 25.41 -9.24
C ILE A 406 -17.43 26.21 -9.84
N GLU A 407 -18.20 26.88 -9.00
CA GLU A 407 -19.28 27.74 -9.43
C GLU A 407 -18.73 29.08 -9.97
N PRO A 408 -19.08 29.49 -11.19
CA PRO A 408 -18.59 30.75 -11.78
C PRO A 408 -18.95 32.00 -10.96
N THR A 409 -20.01 31.95 -10.15
CA THR A 409 -20.41 33.03 -9.24
C THR A 409 -19.42 33.29 -8.11
N ARG A 410 -18.42 32.42 -7.92
CA ARG A 410 -17.39 32.57 -6.88
C ARG A 410 -16.12 33.28 -7.39
N ILE A 411 -16.01 33.51 -8.70
CA ILE A 411 -14.85 34.22 -9.27
C ILE A 411 -15.13 35.74 -9.31
N PRO A 412 -14.10 36.59 -9.54
CA PRO A 412 -14.28 38.04 -9.58
C PRO A 412 -15.32 38.48 -10.64
N ASP A 413 -16.13 39.49 -10.30
CA ASP A 413 -17.15 40.06 -11.19
C ASP A 413 -16.58 40.57 -12.54
N SER A 414 -15.31 40.97 -12.55
CA SER A 414 -14.59 41.37 -13.76
C SER A 414 -14.42 40.22 -14.77
N LEU A 415 -14.53 38.98 -14.33
CA LEU A 415 -14.37 37.77 -15.16
C LEU A 415 -15.70 37.06 -15.43
N TYR A 416 -16.68 37.20 -14.52
CA TYR A 416 -18.01 36.60 -14.67
C TYR A 416 -19.08 37.47 -14.02
N GLN A 417 -19.97 37.98 -14.82
CA GLN A 417 -21.09 38.81 -14.39
C GLN A 417 -22.31 38.56 -15.26
N SER A 418 -23.51 38.69 -14.68
CA SER A 418 -24.79 38.52 -15.41
C SER A 418 -24.86 37.19 -16.18
N ASN A 419 -24.40 36.11 -15.57
CA ASN A 419 -24.35 34.75 -16.15
C ASN A 419 -23.50 34.63 -17.43
N LYS A 420 -22.53 35.51 -17.62
CA LYS A 420 -21.60 35.49 -18.78
C LYS A 420 -20.16 35.64 -18.34
N PHE A 421 -19.29 34.89 -18.96
CA PHE A 421 -17.85 35.09 -18.86
C PHE A 421 -17.44 36.32 -19.69
N ALA A 422 -16.57 37.13 -19.13
CA ALA A 422 -15.98 38.25 -19.83
C ALA A 422 -14.84 37.84 -20.80
N VAL A 423 -14.31 36.65 -20.64
CA VAL A 423 -13.20 36.06 -21.40
C VAL A 423 -13.49 34.57 -21.69
N GLY A 424 -12.73 33.99 -22.62
CA GLY A 424 -12.83 32.55 -22.88
C GLY A 424 -12.54 31.73 -21.62
N ALA A 425 -13.21 30.59 -21.46
CA ALA A 425 -13.06 29.75 -20.26
C ALA A 425 -13.01 28.26 -20.61
N LEU A 426 -11.99 27.58 -20.10
CA LEU A 426 -11.85 26.13 -20.14
C LEU A 426 -11.99 25.53 -18.75
N GLU A 427 -12.44 24.30 -18.69
CA GLU A 427 -12.50 23.51 -17.46
C GLU A 427 -11.86 22.13 -17.68
N VAL A 428 -10.90 21.77 -16.83
CA VAL A 428 -10.44 20.40 -16.66
C VAL A 428 -11.26 19.77 -15.55
N THR A 429 -11.95 18.67 -15.87
CA THR A 429 -12.88 18.03 -14.94
C THR A 429 -12.93 16.51 -15.16
N ALA A 430 -13.67 15.80 -14.34
CA ALA A 430 -14.00 14.41 -14.60
C ALA A 430 -15.10 14.29 -15.64
N THR A 431 -15.02 13.28 -16.50
CA THR A 431 -16.05 13.00 -17.51
C THR A 431 -17.38 12.64 -16.86
N ASP A 432 -17.34 11.92 -15.72
CA ASP A 432 -18.51 11.71 -14.86
C ASP A 432 -18.50 12.72 -13.70
N PRO A 433 -19.40 13.70 -13.70
CA PRO A 433 -19.49 14.70 -12.63
C PRO A 433 -19.75 14.11 -11.23
N ALA A 434 -20.37 12.93 -11.13
CA ALA A 434 -20.61 12.26 -9.86
C ALA A 434 -19.33 11.72 -9.21
N SER A 435 -18.24 11.57 -9.96
CA SER A 435 -16.95 11.10 -9.47
C SER A 435 -16.10 12.20 -8.82
N LEU A 436 -16.51 13.46 -8.87
CA LEU A 436 -15.80 14.57 -8.24
C LEU A 436 -15.67 14.35 -6.73
N SER A 437 -14.46 14.27 -6.23
CA SER A 437 -14.19 14.03 -4.81
C SER A 437 -12.75 14.35 -4.43
N PRO A 438 -12.43 14.56 -3.16
CA PRO A 438 -11.04 14.67 -2.69
C PRO A 438 -10.17 13.45 -3.02
N SER A 439 -10.79 12.26 -3.16
CA SER A 439 -10.14 10.98 -3.43
C SER A 439 -10.22 10.55 -4.90
N ILE A 440 -10.54 11.47 -5.83
CA ILE A 440 -10.63 11.18 -7.28
C ILE A 440 -9.31 10.64 -7.86
N ILE A 441 -8.18 11.02 -7.27
CA ILE A 441 -6.87 10.46 -7.59
C ILE A 441 -6.65 9.24 -6.68
N GLY A 442 -7.22 8.11 -7.07
CA GLY A 442 -7.20 6.86 -6.30
C GLY A 442 -6.23 5.81 -6.82
N HIS A 443 -5.72 5.98 -8.04
CA HIS A 443 -4.77 5.06 -8.67
C HIS A 443 -3.58 5.84 -9.26
N PRO A 444 -2.36 5.27 -9.26
CA PRO A 444 -1.18 5.96 -9.84
C PRO A 444 -1.37 6.47 -11.26
N LEU A 445 -2.05 5.71 -12.11
CA LEU A 445 -2.33 6.10 -13.50
C LEU A 445 -3.30 7.29 -13.63
N ASP A 446 -4.04 7.65 -12.60
CA ASP A 446 -4.90 8.85 -12.62
C ASP A 446 -4.09 10.12 -12.88
N LEU A 447 -2.89 10.22 -12.27
CA LEU A 447 -2.01 11.37 -12.46
C LEU A 447 -1.43 11.44 -13.88
N ASP A 448 -1.18 10.30 -14.51
CA ASP A 448 -0.66 10.24 -15.87
C ASP A 448 -1.76 10.63 -16.89
N LEU A 449 -2.99 10.16 -16.67
CA LEU A 449 -4.16 10.56 -17.45
C LEU A 449 -4.44 12.04 -17.30
N LEU A 450 -4.52 12.52 -16.06
CA LEU A 450 -4.75 13.93 -15.75
C LEU A 450 -3.66 14.81 -16.37
N SER A 451 -2.40 14.38 -16.31
CA SER A 451 -1.26 15.09 -16.88
C SER A 451 -1.43 15.34 -18.38
N ARG A 452 -1.99 14.37 -19.13
CA ARG A 452 -2.29 14.53 -20.58
C ARG A 452 -3.41 15.56 -20.81
N VAL A 453 -4.48 15.50 -20.01
CA VAL A 453 -5.61 16.42 -20.12
C VAL A 453 -5.23 17.85 -19.70
N LEU A 454 -4.40 18.00 -18.67
CA LEU A 454 -3.83 19.30 -18.29
C LEU A 454 -2.95 19.88 -19.39
N GLN A 455 -2.14 19.04 -20.05
CA GLN A 455 -1.31 19.45 -21.19
C GLN A 455 -2.18 19.94 -22.35
N GLU A 456 -3.25 19.22 -22.69
CA GLU A 456 -4.23 19.63 -23.71
C GLU A 456 -4.83 21.00 -23.41
N ALA A 457 -5.31 21.21 -22.17
CA ALA A 457 -5.88 22.49 -21.75
C ALA A 457 -4.88 23.65 -21.87
N VAL A 458 -3.63 23.43 -21.41
CA VAL A 458 -2.57 24.43 -21.49
C VAL A 458 -2.20 24.73 -22.95
N GLN A 459 -2.05 23.72 -23.79
CA GLN A 459 -1.78 23.90 -25.22
C GLN A 459 -2.92 24.67 -25.93
N ARG A 460 -4.18 24.34 -25.63
CA ARG A 460 -5.31 25.05 -26.21
C ARG A 460 -5.32 26.53 -25.84
N LEU A 461 -5.02 26.88 -24.59
CA LEU A 461 -4.90 28.28 -24.16
C LEU A 461 -3.74 29.00 -24.85
N GLN A 462 -2.63 28.31 -25.06
CA GLN A 462 -1.38 28.87 -25.54
C GLN A 462 -1.30 28.95 -27.07
N ASP A 463 -1.54 27.83 -27.73
CA ASP A 463 -1.29 27.65 -29.16
C ASP A 463 -2.51 28.04 -29.97
N ASP A 464 -3.72 27.66 -29.53
CA ASP A 464 -4.95 27.95 -30.25
C ASP A 464 -5.48 29.35 -29.90
N TRP A 465 -5.61 29.65 -28.61
CA TRP A 465 -6.17 30.92 -28.11
C TRP A 465 -5.13 32.05 -28.02
N LYS A 466 -3.86 31.71 -27.92
CA LYS A 466 -2.71 32.64 -27.85
C LYS A 466 -2.86 33.68 -26.73
N VAL A 467 -3.40 33.24 -25.59
CA VAL A 467 -3.62 34.15 -24.44
C VAL A 467 -2.29 34.55 -23.83
N LYS A 468 -2.22 35.77 -23.30
CA LYS A 468 -1.07 36.29 -22.53
C LYS A 468 -1.23 36.15 -21.04
N LYS A 469 -2.47 35.95 -20.58
CA LYS A 469 -2.79 35.83 -19.16
C LYS A 469 -3.88 34.79 -18.92
N VAL A 470 -3.65 33.90 -17.97
CA VAL A 470 -4.59 32.86 -17.53
C VAL A 470 -5.00 33.12 -16.09
N HIS A 471 -6.29 33.21 -15.83
CA HIS A 471 -6.88 33.24 -14.50
C HIS A 471 -7.18 31.82 -14.07
N LEU A 472 -6.43 31.31 -13.08
CA LEU A 472 -6.45 29.90 -12.68
C LEU A 472 -7.23 29.69 -11.38
N PHE A 473 -8.30 28.92 -11.47
CA PHE A 473 -9.18 28.54 -10.35
C PHE A 473 -9.11 27.03 -10.13
N ILE A 474 -8.79 26.60 -8.91
CA ILE A 474 -8.53 25.18 -8.62
C ILE A 474 -9.39 24.70 -7.47
N GLY A 475 -10.12 23.60 -7.71
CA GLY A 475 -10.79 22.75 -6.73
C GLY A 475 -10.34 21.29 -6.92
N ALA A 476 -9.07 20.99 -6.61
CA ALA A 476 -8.44 19.72 -6.96
C ALA A 476 -7.56 19.16 -5.83
N PRO A 477 -7.27 17.84 -5.83
CA PRO A 477 -6.29 17.24 -4.93
C PRO A 477 -4.89 17.83 -5.11
N ALA A 478 -4.08 17.77 -4.05
CA ALA A 478 -2.76 18.41 -4.00
C ALA A 478 -1.81 17.93 -5.11
N SER A 479 -1.80 16.64 -5.41
CA SER A 479 -0.99 16.08 -6.51
C SER A 479 -1.41 16.61 -7.88
N ALA A 480 -2.70 16.85 -8.09
CA ALA A 480 -3.22 17.42 -9.34
C ALA A 480 -2.77 18.89 -9.52
N CYS A 481 -2.81 19.70 -8.44
CA CYS A 481 -2.30 21.06 -8.44
C CYS A 481 -0.80 21.11 -8.81
N PHE A 482 -0.03 20.21 -8.21
CA PHE A 482 1.40 20.09 -8.51
C PHE A 482 1.63 19.67 -9.98
N LYS A 483 0.88 18.70 -10.48
CA LYS A 483 0.94 18.26 -11.88
C LYS A 483 0.61 19.38 -12.88
N LEU A 484 -0.38 20.21 -12.57
CA LEU A 484 -0.67 21.40 -13.38
C LEU A 484 0.55 22.33 -13.45
N GLY A 485 1.17 22.60 -12.29
CA GLY A 485 2.39 23.41 -12.24
C GLY A 485 3.51 22.87 -13.12
N GLN A 486 3.69 21.56 -13.18
CA GLN A 486 4.67 20.92 -14.06
C GLN A 486 4.42 21.20 -15.54
N LYS A 487 3.17 21.46 -15.95
CA LYS A 487 2.82 21.80 -17.34
C LYS A 487 3.13 23.24 -17.71
N LEU A 488 3.37 24.10 -16.75
CA LEU A 488 3.73 25.50 -16.98
C LEU A 488 5.24 25.61 -17.22
N GLN A 489 5.69 25.46 -18.47
CA GLN A 489 7.12 25.50 -18.81
C GLN A 489 7.70 26.92 -18.87
N ALA A 490 9.05 27.03 -18.81
CA ALA A 490 9.73 28.30 -18.61
C ALA A 490 9.68 29.27 -19.80
N ARG A 491 9.43 28.81 -21.00
CA ARG A 491 9.83 29.64 -22.15
C ARG A 491 8.73 30.36 -22.92
N ASN A 492 7.48 29.99 -22.84
CA ASN A 492 6.45 30.63 -23.68
C ASN A 492 5.05 30.59 -23.08
N HIS A 493 4.91 30.57 -21.75
CA HIS A 493 3.59 30.53 -21.15
C HIS A 493 3.04 31.93 -20.88
N ALA A 494 1.73 32.04 -21.04
CA ALA A 494 0.96 33.13 -20.49
C ALA A 494 1.26 33.28 -18.99
N ALA A 495 1.25 34.51 -18.47
CA ALA A 495 1.29 34.73 -17.03
C ALA A 495 0.07 34.09 -16.38
N VAL A 496 0.28 33.30 -15.34
CA VAL A 496 -0.78 32.59 -14.61
C VAL A 496 -1.07 33.29 -13.30
N VAL A 497 -2.26 33.86 -13.18
CA VAL A 497 -2.77 34.44 -11.94
C VAL A 497 -3.45 33.31 -11.16
N CYS A 498 -2.87 32.90 -10.05
CA CYS A 498 -3.43 31.88 -9.16
C CYS A 498 -4.43 32.51 -8.20
N TYR A 499 -5.55 31.83 -8.01
CA TYR A 499 -6.61 32.24 -7.09
C TYR A 499 -6.79 31.20 -5.99
N GLU A 500 -6.93 31.66 -4.75
CA GLU A 500 -7.25 30.80 -3.61
C GLU A 500 -8.68 31.04 -3.11
N SER A 501 -9.31 29.95 -2.69
CA SER A 501 -10.56 29.95 -1.95
C SER A 501 -10.34 29.34 -0.59
N LEU A 502 -10.90 29.92 0.46
CA LEU A 502 -10.92 29.30 1.77
C LEU A 502 -11.95 28.16 1.81
N PRO A 503 -11.76 27.15 2.65
CA PRO A 503 -12.76 26.12 2.89
C PRO A 503 -14.09 26.72 3.37
N GLY A 504 -15.16 26.21 2.83
CA GLY A 504 -16.51 26.65 3.12
C GLY A 504 -17.27 26.98 1.84
N SER A 505 -18.58 26.69 1.82
CA SER A 505 -19.43 27.02 0.68
C SER A 505 -19.54 28.54 0.51
N GLY A 506 -19.32 29.02 -0.71
CA GLY A 506 -19.56 30.42 -1.07
C GLY A 506 -18.41 31.39 -0.83
N THR A 507 -17.26 30.97 -0.28
CA THR A 507 -16.10 31.87 -0.17
C THR A 507 -15.57 32.23 -1.56
N PRO A 508 -15.47 33.55 -1.91
CA PRO A 508 -14.98 33.97 -3.21
C PRO A 508 -13.49 33.65 -3.40
N PHE A 509 -13.13 33.36 -4.63
CA PHE A 509 -11.73 33.23 -5.03
C PHE A 509 -11.04 34.60 -5.04
N LYS A 510 -9.87 34.69 -4.44
CA LYS A 510 -9.04 35.91 -4.43
C LYS A 510 -7.71 35.64 -5.12
N PRO A 511 -7.21 36.59 -5.94
CA PRO A 511 -5.91 36.44 -6.57
C PRO A 511 -4.81 36.52 -5.50
N THR A 512 -3.77 35.71 -5.64
CA THR A 512 -2.70 35.57 -4.66
C THR A 512 -1.34 35.82 -5.25
N ILE A 513 -0.94 35.04 -6.25
CA ILE A 513 0.35 35.17 -6.93
C ILE A 513 0.16 35.15 -8.45
N VAL A 514 1.09 35.79 -9.13
CA VAL A 514 1.25 35.72 -10.59
C VAL A 514 2.54 34.97 -10.89
N ILE A 515 2.45 33.86 -11.60
CA ILE A 515 3.60 33.09 -12.07
C ILE A 515 3.85 33.44 -13.53
N SER A 516 4.98 34.10 -13.79
CA SER A 516 5.44 34.44 -15.14
C SER A 516 6.58 33.50 -15.57
N ASN A 517 7.18 33.77 -16.74
CA ASN A 517 8.27 32.95 -17.26
C ASN A 517 9.51 32.98 -16.33
N ASP A 518 9.83 34.13 -15.79
CA ASP A 518 11.07 34.44 -15.09
C ASP A 518 10.89 34.82 -13.62
N LYS A 519 9.65 35.06 -13.18
CA LYS A 519 9.36 35.53 -11.82
C LYS A 519 8.02 35.03 -11.29
N VAL A 520 7.92 35.03 -9.97
CA VAL A 520 6.65 34.96 -9.24
C VAL A 520 6.47 36.25 -8.46
N GLU A 521 5.26 36.80 -8.49
CA GLU A 521 4.90 38.07 -7.83
C GLU A 521 3.67 37.87 -6.94
N GLU A 522 3.69 38.48 -5.78
CA GLU A 522 2.50 38.57 -4.93
C GLU A 522 1.60 39.70 -5.43
N VAL A 523 0.30 39.40 -5.57
CA VAL A 523 -0.65 40.33 -6.22
C VAL A 523 -0.88 41.60 -5.43
N GLN A 524 -0.86 41.57 -4.09
CA GLN A 524 -1.21 42.73 -3.24
C GLN A 524 -0.07 43.72 -3.10
N THR A 525 1.14 43.24 -2.89
CA THR A 525 2.32 44.10 -2.65
C THR A 525 3.17 44.30 -3.89
N GLY A 526 3.02 43.48 -4.92
CA GLY A 526 3.90 43.46 -6.08
C GLY A 526 5.31 42.93 -5.78
N SER A 527 5.54 42.36 -4.59
CA SER A 527 6.81 41.74 -4.24
C SER A 527 7.08 40.55 -5.15
N GLY A 528 8.28 40.51 -5.76
CA GLY A 528 8.63 39.46 -6.75
C GLY A 528 9.91 38.72 -6.36
N ILE A 529 9.99 37.46 -6.84
CA ILE A 529 11.16 36.60 -6.74
C ILE A 529 11.48 36.05 -8.12
N SER A 530 12.75 36.12 -8.53
CA SER A 530 13.21 35.52 -9.78
C SER A 530 13.09 34.00 -9.76
N LEU A 531 12.58 33.45 -10.83
CA LEU A 531 12.52 32.02 -11.10
C LEU A 531 13.63 31.52 -12.05
N LEU A 532 14.53 32.40 -12.48
CA LEU A 532 15.68 32.08 -13.34
C LEU A 532 16.99 31.90 -12.58
#